data_854e8a9181e99a1c5e4f808108cd2461
#
_entry.id   854e8a9181e99a1c5e4f808108cd2461
#
_cell.length_a   1.000
_cell.length_b   1.000
_cell.length_c   1.000
_cell.angle_alpha   90.00
_cell.angle_beta   90.00
_cell.angle_gamma   90.00
#
_symmetry.space_group_name_H-M   'P 1'
#
loop_
_entity.id
_entity.type
_entity.pdbx_description
1 polymer ?
#
loop_
_entity_poly.entity_id
_entity_poly.type
_entity_poly.pdbx_seq_one_letter_code
_entity_poly.pdbx_strand_id
1 'polypeptide(L)'
;MLQQTQVSRVVEPWEKFLKAFPTPTKCADASLAEVLKLWGGLGFSRRAKALHETSKMIRDLHKGKVPSSLEELRSLKGVGEYTANAVASFAFGVPVAILDTNVGRILSRGVANKTLNQNEARALVSELLPKTQTAQFNQAMLDLGAQFCKSKPLCEQCPVAKSCAWKLNGGSDPAIKSAGVSKPQSTFKGSDRQVRGQVLAQLRVAPVSMTKLRSLLSEVEPVRLRSVVDGLVHDGLIEQRGRMMQLHGE
;
A
#
# COMPACT_ATOMS: atom_id res chain seq x y z
N MET A 1 4.72 -2.40 -3.50
CA MET A 1 5.26 -2.56 -2.14
C MET A 1 5.09 -1.31 -1.26
N LEU A 2 5.16 -0.09 -1.79
CA LEU A 2 5.07 1.18 -1.04
C LEU A 2 3.67 1.54 -0.49
N GLN A 3 2.61 0.84 -0.89
CA GLN A 3 1.27 1.08 -0.33
C GLN A 3 1.29 0.88 1.20
N GLN A 4 1.12 1.98 1.97
CA GLN A 4 1.11 1.98 3.45
C GLN A 4 2.38 1.38 4.11
N THR A 5 3.51 1.35 3.42
CA THR A 5 4.79 0.85 3.93
C THR A 5 5.87 1.90 3.70
N GLN A 6 6.68 2.17 4.73
CA GLN A 6 7.77 3.15 4.64
C GLN A 6 8.85 2.71 3.65
N VAL A 7 9.43 3.66 2.92
CA VAL A 7 10.45 3.41 1.89
C VAL A 7 11.62 2.60 2.42
N SER A 8 12.14 2.97 3.60
CA SER A 8 13.29 2.28 4.24
C SER A 8 13.06 0.78 4.48
N ARG A 9 11.80 0.34 4.62
CA ARG A 9 11.44 -1.06 4.78
C ARG A 9 11.24 -1.80 3.47
N VAL A 10 11.13 -1.07 2.36
CA VAL A 10 10.77 -1.63 1.04
C VAL A 10 11.99 -1.88 0.18
N VAL A 11 13.05 -1.09 0.29
CA VAL A 11 14.21 -1.13 -0.63
C VAL A 11 14.79 -2.53 -0.75
N GLU A 12 15.26 -3.12 0.36
CA GLU A 12 15.88 -4.45 0.34
C GLU A 12 14.92 -5.57 -0.12
N PRO A 13 13.66 -5.68 0.39
CA PRO A 13 12.70 -6.64 -0.14
C PRO A 13 12.37 -6.45 -1.62
N TRP A 14 12.32 -5.21 -2.10
CA TRP A 14 12.08 -4.89 -3.51
C TRP A 14 13.20 -5.38 -4.42
N GLU A 15 14.46 -5.14 -4.05
CA GLU A 15 15.63 -5.62 -4.79
C GLU A 15 15.64 -7.16 -4.88
N LYS A 16 15.41 -7.84 -3.75
CA LYS A 16 15.30 -9.30 -3.72
C LYS A 16 14.15 -9.82 -4.60
N PHE A 17 13.02 -9.12 -4.57
CA PHE A 17 11.84 -9.47 -5.36
C PHE A 17 12.12 -9.32 -6.86
N LEU A 18 12.73 -8.20 -7.30
CA LEU A 18 13.07 -7.98 -8.70
C LEU A 18 14.16 -8.95 -9.21
N LYS A 19 15.10 -9.33 -8.35
CA LYS A 19 16.09 -10.34 -8.69
C LYS A 19 15.45 -11.72 -8.95
N ALA A 20 14.45 -12.10 -8.16
CA ALA A 20 13.74 -13.36 -8.32
C ALA A 20 12.70 -13.31 -9.45
N PHE A 21 11.99 -12.18 -9.57
CA PHE A 21 10.92 -11.99 -10.53
C PHE A 21 11.17 -10.72 -11.38
N PRO A 22 12.10 -10.78 -12.34
CA PRO A 22 12.49 -9.63 -13.17
C PRO A 22 11.37 -9.16 -14.13
N THR A 23 10.36 -10.00 -14.36
CA THR A 23 9.21 -9.67 -15.22
C THR A 23 7.88 -10.09 -14.56
N PRO A 24 6.76 -9.49 -14.97
CA PRO A 24 5.43 -9.94 -14.53
C PRO A 24 5.20 -11.43 -14.82
N THR A 25 5.65 -11.93 -15.97
CA THR A 25 5.53 -13.34 -16.34
C THR A 25 6.27 -14.24 -15.36
N LYS A 26 7.50 -13.92 -14.99
CA LYS A 26 8.25 -14.70 -13.99
C LYS A 26 7.56 -14.72 -12.63
N CYS A 27 6.95 -13.61 -12.22
CA CYS A 27 6.15 -13.59 -11.00
C CYS A 27 4.85 -14.41 -11.14
N ALA A 28 4.21 -14.37 -12.31
CA ALA A 28 2.99 -15.14 -12.59
C ALA A 28 3.22 -16.66 -12.61
N ASP A 29 4.39 -17.10 -13.07
CA ASP A 29 4.76 -18.50 -13.18
C ASP A 29 5.20 -19.11 -11.83
N ALA A 30 5.56 -18.26 -10.86
CA ALA A 30 5.90 -18.69 -9.52
C ALA A 30 4.65 -19.13 -8.72
N SER A 31 4.87 -19.90 -7.65
CA SER A 31 3.82 -20.18 -6.68
C SER A 31 3.50 -18.96 -5.81
N LEU A 32 2.30 -18.88 -5.26
CA LEU A 32 1.97 -17.83 -4.28
C LEU A 32 2.87 -17.94 -3.03
N ALA A 33 3.26 -19.15 -2.64
CA ALA A 33 4.17 -19.40 -1.54
C ALA A 33 5.53 -18.71 -1.76
N GLU A 34 6.13 -18.83 -2.95
CA GLU A 34 7.39 -18.15 -3.29
C GLU A 34 7.25 -16.63 -3.23
N VAL A 35 6.14 -16.08 -3.76
CA VAL A 35 5.84 -14.64 -3.68
C VAL A 35 5.70 -14.18 -2.22
N LEU A 36 5.02 -14.96 -1.38
CA LEU A 36 4.84 -14.65 0.05
C LEU A 36 6.15 -14.76 0.84
N LYS A 37 7.04 -15.69 0.49
CA LYS A 37 8.38 -15.82 1.10
C LYS A 37 9.21 -14.56 0.82
N LEU A 38 9.23 -14.09 -0.43
CA LEU A 38 9.96 -12.89 -0.84
C LEU A 38 9.30 -11.58 -0.36
N TRP A 39 7.97 -11.56 -0.17
CA TRP A 39 7.29 -10.40 0.40
C TRP A 39 7.75 -10.13 1.84
N GLY A 40 8.20 -11.16 2.54
CA GLY A 40 8.80 -11.06 3.85
C GLY A 40 7.92 -10.36 4.89
N GLY A 41 8.56 -9.51 5.71
CA GLY A 41 7.94 -8.76 6.80
C GLY A 41 7.27 -7.43 6.41
N LEU A 42 6.97 -7.18 5.12
CA LEU A 42 6.35 -5.92 4.66
C LEU A 42 4.93 -5.70 5.20
N GLY A 43 4.30 -6.77 5.71
CA GLY A 43 2.92 -6.73 6.19
C GLY A 43 1.90 -6.70 5.06
N PHE A 44 0.61 -6.68 5.44
CA PHE A 44 -0.50 -6.65 4.48
C PHE A 44 -0.37 -7.68 3.35
N SER A 45 -0.16 -8.95 3.69
CA SER A 45 0.17 -10.04 2.76
C SER A 45 -0.87 -10.27 1.66
N ARG A 46 -2.12 -9.78 1.83
CA ARG A 46 -3.10 -9.72 0.74
C ARG A 46 -2.60 -8.92 -0.48
N ARG A 47 -1.70 -7.94 -0.27
CA ARG A 47 -1.08 -7.18 -1.38
C ARG A 47 -0.10 -8.05 -2.19
N ALA A 48 0.60 -8.97 -1.52
CA ALA A 48 1.45 -9.94 -2.21
C ALA A 48 0.61 -10.85 -3.11
N LYS A 49 -0.51 -11.37 -2.57
CA LYS A 49 -1.47 -12.15 -3.36
C LYS A 49 -2.04 -11.36 -4.52
N ALA A 50 -2.48 -10.12 -4.28
CA ALA A 50 -2.99 -9.24 -5.34
C ALA A 50 -1.92 -8.95 -6.41
N LEU A 51 -0.65 -8.73 -6.03
CA LEU A 51 0.45 -8.56 -6.98
C LEU A 51 0.66 -9.81 -7.83
N HIS A 52 0.62 -11.01 -7.22
CA HIS A 52 0.74 -12.27 -7.94
C HIS A 52 -0.42 -12.48 -8.93
N GLU A 53 -1.67 -12.22 -8.50
CA GLU A 53 -2.86 -12.29 -9.36
C GLU A 53 -2.80 -11.26 -10.49
N THR A 54 -2.37 -10.03 -10.20
CA THR A 54 -2.11 -8.99 -11.20
C THR A 54 -1.05 -9.43 -12.21
N SER A 55 0.03 -10.07 -11.75
CA SER A 55 1.08 -10.57 -12.65
C SER A 55 0.54 -11.64 -13.60
N LYS A 56 -0.36 -12.52 -13.14
CA LYS A 56 -1.08 -13.47 -14.00
C LYS A 56 -1.95 -12.77 -15.03
N MET A 57 -2.74 -11.76 -14.61
CA MET A 57 -3.55 -10.98 -15.55
C MET A 57 -2.68 -10.28 -16.61
N ILE A 58 -1.54 -9.71 -16.21
CA ILE A 58 -0.62 -9.06 -17.16
C ILE A 58 -0.04 -10.07 -18.14
N ARG A 59 0.36 -11.27 -17.69
CA ARG A 59 0.83 -12.35 -18.56
C ARG A 59 -0.26 -12.77 -19.56
N ASP A 60 -1.47 -13.04 -19.07
CA ASP A 60 -2.53 -13.71 -19.83
C ASP A 60 -3.29 -12.74 -20.75
N LEU A 61 -3.56 -11.50 -20.29
CA LEU A 61 -4.38 -10.52 -21.01
C LEU A 61 -3.54 -9.46 -21.72
N HIS A 62 -2.33 -9.16 -21.23
CA HIS A 62 -1.48 -8.09 -21.76
C HIS A 62 -0.13 -8.58 -22.30
N LYS A 63 -0.01 -9.89 -22.62
CA LYS A 63 1.19 -10.49 -23.23
C LYS A 63 2.48 -10.22 -22.42
N GLY A 64 2.35 -10.19 -21.09
CA GLY A 64 3.47 -9.94 -20.16
C GLY A 64 3.90 -8.48 -20.02
N LYS A 65 3.23 -7.53 -20.68
CA LYS A 65 3.52 -6.08 -20.59
C LYS A 65 2.53 -5.38 -19.69
N VAL A 66 3.02 -4.55 -18.77
CA VAL A 66 2.16 -3.72 -17.93
C VAL A 66 1.40 -2.74 -18.83
N PRO A 67 0.06 -2.67 -18.77
CA PRO A 67 -0.71 -1.73 -19.56
C PRO A 67 -0.45 -0.28 -19.15
N SER A 68 -0.60 0.66 -20.10
CA SER A 68 -0.35 2.09 -19.87
C SER A 68 -1.62 2.91 -19.72
N SER A 69 -2.78 2.39 -20.13
CA SER A 69 -4.04 3.11 -19.97
C SER A 69 -4.57 3.01 -18.54
N LEU A 70 -5.23 4.09 -18.07
CA LEU A 70 -5.83 4.11 -16.72
C LEU A 70 -6.93 3.07 -16.55
N GLU A 71 -7.70 2.83 -17.61
CA GLU A 71 -8.78 1.86 -17.61
C GLU A 71 -8.24 0.44 -17.41
N GLU A 72 -7.28 0.03 -18.22
CA GLU A 72 -6.63 -1.28 -18.11
C GLU A 72 -5.90 -1.44 -16.75
N LEU A 73 -5.18 -0.40 -16.30
CA LEU A 73 -4.53 -0.43 -14.98
C LEU A 73 -5.54 -0.65 -13.85
N ARG A 74 -6.70 0.02 -13.90
CA ARG A 74 -7.76 -0.13 -12.89
C ARG A 74 -8.47 -1.48 -12.94
N SER A 75 -8.46 -2.16 -14.07
CA SER A 75 -9.01 -3.51 -14.21
C SER A 75 -8.15 -4.58 -13.52
N LEU A 76 -6.87 -4.28 -13.26
CA LEU A 76 -5.94 -5.21 -12.63
C LEU A 76 -6.28 -5.40 -11.14
N LYS A 77 -6.15 -6.64 -10.66
CA LYS A 77 -6.48 -7.02 -9.28
C LYS A 77 -5.63 -6.27 -8.25
N GLY A 78 -6.25 -5.60 -7.28
CA GLY A 78 -5.54 -4.83 -6.25
C GLY A 78 -4.93 -3.50 -6.74
N VAL A 79 -5.22 -3.08 -7.95
CA VAL A 79 -4.86 -1.76 -8.49
C VAL A 79 -6.06 -0.83 -8.37
N GLY A 80 -6.07 -0.04 -7.29
CA GLY A 80 -7.06 1.02 -7.09
C GLY A 80 -6.67 2.31 -7.83
N GLU A 81 -7.54 3.33 -7.75
CA GLU A 81 -7.34 4.64 -8.39
C GLU A 81 -5.97 5.25 -8.11
N TYR A 82 -5.55 5.31 -6.84
CA TYR A 82 -4.23 5.82 -6.48
C TYR A 82 -3.10 5.07 -7.20
N THR A 83 -3.13 3.74 -7.15
CA THR A 83 -2.06 2.93 -7.76
C THR A 83 -2.05 3.05 -9.28
N ALA A 84 -3.22 3.06 -9.92
CA ALA A 84 -3.34 3.25 -11.36
C ALA A 84 -2.77 4.61 -11.78
N ASN A 85 -3.16 5.69 -11.08
CA ASN A 85 -2.69 7.04 -11.38
C ASN A 85 -1.17 7.16 -11.14
N ALA A 86 -0.64 6.56 -10.06
CA ALA A 86 0.79 6.57 -9.77
C ALA A 86 1.60 5.82 -10.85
N VAL A 87 1.15 4.62 -11.25
CA VAL A 87 1.81 3.85 -12.31
C VAL A 87 1.74 4.60 -13.65
N ALA A 88 0.56 5.12 -14.02
CA ALA A 88 0.36 5.87 -15.26
C ALA A 88 1.25 7.11 -15.31
N SER A 89 1.31 7.89 -14.22
CA SER A 89 2.12 9.11 -14.15
C SER A 89 3.62 8.81 -14.14
N PHE A 90 4.09 7.95 -13.23
CA PHE A 90 5.54 7.75 -13.03
C PHE A 90 6.18 6.81 -14.05
N ALA A 91 5.49 5.76 -14.49
CA ALA A 91 6.07 4.79 -15.42
C ALA A 91 5.77 5.13 -16.90
N PHE A 92 4.67 5.81 -17.17
CA PHE A 92 4.21 6.04 -18.55
C PHE A 92 4.08 7.53 -18.92
N GLY A 93 4.34 8.45 -17.98
CA GLY A 93 4.27 9.89 -18.23
C GLY A 93 2.86 10.41 -18.52
N VAL A 94 1.82 9.64 -18.18
CA VAL A 94 0.43 10.07 -18.39
C VAL A 94 0.13 11.27 -17.50
N PRO A 95 -0.45 12.37 -18.04
CA PRO A 95 -0.73 13.58 -17.28
C PRO A 95 -1.97 13.39 -16.40
N VAL A 96 -1.81 12.70 -15.27
CA VAL A 96 -2.86 12.41 -14.31
C VAL A 96 -2.43 12.82 -12.90
N ALA A 97 -3.36 13.39 -12.14
CA ALA A 97 -3.12 13.79 -10.75
C ALA A 97 -3.17 12.59 -9.80
N ILE A 98 -2.32 12.62 -8.78
CA ILE A 98 -2.29 11.62 -7.71
C ILE A 98 -2.88 12.23 -6.44
N LEU A 99 -3.87 11.56 -5.86
CA LEU A 99 -4.48 11.96 -4.60
C LEU A 99 -4.26 10.86 -3.55
N ASP A 100 -3.45 11.17 -2.55
CA ASP A 100 -3.23 10.33 -1.36
C ASP A 100 -3.40 11.15 -0.07
N THR A 101 -3.08 10.53 1.06
CA THR A 101 -3.12 11.19 2.37
C THR A 101 -2.19 12.42 2.46
N ASN A 102 -1.04 12.39 1.78
CA ASN A 102 -0.09 13.50 1.80
C ASN A 102 -0.63 14.68 0.98
N VAL A 103 -1.06 14.40 -0.23
CA VAL A 103 -1.67 15.38 -1.13
C VAL A 103 -2.96 15.94 -0.54
N GLY A 104 -3.83 15.10 0.02
CA GLY A 104 -5.07 15.52 0.67
C GLY A 104 -4.85 16.55 1.79
N ARG A 105 -3.79 16.36 2.61
CA ARG A 105 -3.42 17.35 3.64
C ARG A 105 -2.96 18.68 3.04
N ILE A 106 -2.17 18.64 1.96
CA ILE A 106 -1.71 19.84 1.29
C ILE A 106 -2.87 20.61 0.68
N LEU A 107 -3.78 19.92 -0.01
CA LEU A 107 -4.94 20.55 -0.64
C LEU A 107 -5.83 21.24 0.38
N SER A 108 -6.16 20.56 1.47
CA SER A 108 -7.04 21.12 2.50
C SER A 108 -6.40 22.26 3.28
N ARG A 109 -5.12 22.15 3.67
CA ARG A 109 -4.40 23.17 4.42
C ARG A 109 -3.82 24.27 3.53
N GLY A 110 -3.02 23.85 2.53
CA GLY A 110 -2.19 24.75 1.72
C GLY A 110 -2.97 25.54 0.69
N VAL A 111 -4.01 24.97 0.12
CA VAL A 111 -4.75 25.55 -1.01
C VAL A 111 -6.12 26.05 -0.58
N ALA A 112 -6.97 25.16 -0.07
CA ALA A 112 -8.39 25.47 0.14
C ALA A 112 -8.72 26.13 1.50
N ASN A 113 -7.88 25.92 2.51
CA ASN A 113 -8.16 26.28 3.92
C ASN A 113 -9.54 25.82 4.41
N LYS A 114 -9.99 24.67 3.92
CA LYS A 114 -11.28 24.06 4.31
C LYS A 114 -11.21 22.54 4.23
N THR A 115 -12.13 21.89 4.93
CA THR A 115 -12.36 20.45 4.74
C THR A 115 -12.87 20.18 3.33
N LEU A 116 -12.24 19.23 2.63
CA LEU A 116 -12.59 18.85 1.27
C LEU A 116 -13.27 17.49 1.26
N ASN A 117 -14.34 17.34 0.51
CA ASN A 117 -14.88 16.03 0.15
C ASN A 117 -14.09 15.41 -1.01
N GLN A 118 -14.40 14.14 -1.36
CA GLN A 118 -13.62 13.39 -2.36
C GLN A 118 -13.64 14.05 -3.75
N ASN A 119 -14.78 14.59 -4.17
CA ASN A 119 -14.92 15.22 -5.47
C ASN A 119 -14.20 16.58 -5.52
N GLU A 120 -14.31 17.38 -4.47
CA GLU A 120 -13.58 18.65 -4.34
C GLU A 120 -12.06 18.41 -4.35
N ALA A 121 -11.56 17.41 -3.62
CA ALA A 121 -10.13 17.11 -3.58
C ALA A 121 -9.61 16.63 -4.95
N ARG A 122 -10.38 15.80 -5.66
CA ARG A 122 -10.03 15.36 -7.03
C ARG A 122 -10.04 16.52 -8.02
N ALA A 123 -11.07 17.35 -8.00
CA ALA A 123 -11.15 18.51 -8.88
C ALA A 123 -9.98 19.45 -8.64
N LEU A 124 -9.71 19.79 -7.38
CA LEU A 124 -8.65 20.72 -7.01
C LEU A 124 -7.25 20.20 -7.39
N VAL A 125 -6.93 18.93 -7.14
CA VAL A 125 -5.62 18.39 -7.55
C VAL A 125 -5.47 18.31 -9.07
N SER A 126 -6.56 18.08 -9.80
CA SER A 126 -6.55 18.07 -11.27
C SER A 126 -6.37 19.46 -11.85
N GLU A 127 -6.97 20.48 -11.24
CA GLU A 127 -6.81 21.90 -11.62
C GLU A 127 -5.38 22.40 -11.40
N LEU A 128 -4.74 21.96 -10.32
CA LEU A 128 -3.35 22.30 -10.00
C LEU A 128 -2.32 21.57 -10.88
N LEU A 129 -2.73 20.52 -11.59
CA LEU A 129 -1.81 19.71 -12.36
C LEU A 129 -1.22 20.52 -13.55
N PRO A 130 0.10 20.68 -13.64
CA PRO A 130 0.69 21.41 -14.74
C PRO A 130 0.57 20.63 -16.07
N LYS A 131 0.55 21.34 -17.19
CA LYS A 131 0.50 20.75 -18.54
C LYS A 131 1.75 19.92 -18.88
N THR A 132 2.88 20.25 -18.28
CA THR A 132 4.16 19.54 -18.46
C THR A 132 4.76 19.22 -17.10
N GLN A 133 5.70 18.27 -17.05
CA GLN A 133 6.36 17.83 -15.79
C GLN A 133 5.37 17.30 -14.72
N THR A 134 4.31 16.66 -15.15
CA THR A 134 3.26 16.17 -14.25
C THR A 134 3.75 15.15 -13.23
N ALA A 135 4.69 14.28 -13.62
CA ALA A 135 5.30 13.31 -12.70
C ALA A 135 6.11 14.01 -11.61
N GLN A 136 6.90 15.04 -11.97
CA GLN A 136 7.67 15.84 -11.01
C GLN A 136 6.75 16.61 -10.04
N PHE A 137 5.66 17.18 -10.55
CA PHE A 137 4.65 17.82 -9.71
C PHE A 137 4.04 16.83 -8.70
N ASN A 138 3.60 15.67 -9.18
CA ASN A 138 3.06 14.63 -8.31
C ASN A 138 4.06 14.18 -7.24
N GLN A 139 5.33 13.98 -7.62
CA GLN A 139 6.37 13.62 -6.67
C GLN A 139 6.60 14.73 -5.64
N ALA A 140 6.70 15.98 -6.08
CA ALA A 140 6.88 17.13 -5.18
C ALA A 140 5.72 17.27 -4.17
N MET A 141 4.48 17.03 -4.60
CA MET A 141 3.32 17.02 -3.70
C MET A 141 3.38 15.89 -2.68
N LEU A 142 3.78 14.68 -3.09
CA LEU A 142 3.97 13.56 -2.19
C LEU A 142 5.07 13.83 -1.16
N ASP A 143 6.21 14.37 -1.60
CA ASP A 143 7.37 14.66 -0.75
C ASP A 143 7.08 15.80 0.23
N LEU A 144 6.44 16.87 -0.22
CA LEU A 144 6.02 17.99 0.64
C LEU A 144 5.09 17.51 1.75
N GLY A 145 4.14 16.63 1.43
CA GLY A 145 3.23 16.05 2.39
C GLY A 145 3.90 15.08 3.36
N ALA A 146 4.87 14.30 2.88
CA ALA A 146 5.59 13.32 3.69
C ALA A 146 6.64 13.97 4.61
N GLN A 147 7.30 15.02 4.15
CA GLN A 147 8.41 15.67 4.87
C GLN A 147 7.91 16.78 5.81
N PHE A 148 6.99 17.62 5.37
CA PHE A 148 6.57 18.83 6.09
C PHE A 148 5.11 18.84 6.49
N CYS A 149 4.17 18.60 5.56
CA CYS A 149 2.74 18.65 5.79
C CYS A 149 2.20 17.35 6.41
N LYS A 150 2.83 16.87 7.48
CA LYS A 150 2.48 15.65 8.22
C LYS A 150 1.15 15.79 8.98
N SER A 151 0.72 14.74 9.70
CA SER A 151 -0.41 14.83 10.63
C SER A 151 -0.18 15.91 11.69
N LYS A 152 1.05 16.02 12.21
CA LYS A 152 1.54 17.17 12.99
C LYS A 152 2.49 17.94 12.05
N PRO A 153 2.05 19.04 11.44
CA PRO A 153 2.81 19.70 10.37
C PRO A 153 4.02 20.48 10.92
N LEU A 154 5.10 20.49 10.13
CA LEU A 154 6.33 21.23 10.42
C LEU A 154 6.31 22.57 9.66
N CYS A 155 5.34 23.44 9.98
CA CYS A 155 5.09 24.68 9.23
C CYS A 155 6.28 25.63 9.17
N GLU A 156 7.08 25.71 10.24
CA GLU A 156 8.25 26.62 10.29
C GLU A 156 9.36 26.20 9.33
N GLN A 157 9.41 24.91 8.96
CA GLN A 157 10.40 24.35 8.03
C GLN A 157 9.82 24.17 6.61
N CYS A 158 8.52 24.44 6.43
CA CYS A 158 7.83 24.16 5.17
C CYS A 158 8.24 25.20 4.10
N PRO A 159 8.73 24.76 2.93
CA PRO A 159 9.19 25.68 1.88
C PRO A 159 8.06 26.53 1.30
N VAL A 160 6.79 26.09 1.41
CA VAL A 160 5.62 26.81 0.93
C VAL A 160 4.81 27.48 2.05
N ALA A 161 5.40 27.65 3.23
CA ALA A 161 4.71 28.22 4.39
C ALA A 161 4.13 29.63 4.14
N LYS A 162 4.86 30.44 3.34
CA LYS A 162 4.47 31.84 3.02
C LYS A 162 3.25 31.93 2.11
N SER A 163 2.92 30.87 1.36
CA SER A 163 1.74 30.78 0.48
C SER A 163 0.67 29.83 0.99
N CYS A 164 0.86 29.22 2.17
CA CYS A 164 -0.06 28.26 2.72
C CYS A 164 -1.31 28.97 3.28
N ALA A 165 -2.48 28.72 2.68
CA ALA A 165 -3.72 29.38 3.04
C ALA A 165 -4.10 29.18 4.52
N TRP A 166 -3.93 27.97 5.06
CA TRP A 166 -4.22 27.69 6.47
C TRP A 166 -3.22 28.40 7.42
N LYS A 167 -1.92 28.44 7.09
CA LYS A 167 -0.94 29.15 7.92
C LYS A 167 -1.19 30.66 7.94
N LEU A 168 -1.64 31.23 6.82
CA LEU A 168 -1.93 32.67 6.71
C LEU A 168 -3.23 33.06 7.41
N ASN A 169 -4.27 32.26 7.28
CA ASN A 169 -5.60 32.59 7.79
C ASN A 169 -5.89 32.02 9.19
N GLY A 170 -5.12 31.02 9.64
CA GLY A 170 -5.32 30.35 10.91
C GLY A 170 -6.57 29.47 10.95
N GLY A 171 -7.06 29.18 12.16
CA GLY A 171 -8.24 28.37 12.41
C GLY A 171 -7.95 26.91 12.73
N SER A 172 -9.00 26.10 12.84
CA SER A 172 -8.91 24.66 13.09
C SER A 172 -8.28 23.94 11.88
N ASP A 173 -7.53 22.87 12.14
CA ASP A 173 -6.87 22.09 11.07
C ASP A 173 -7.92 21.44 10.12
N PRO A 174 -8.02 21.88 8.87
CA PRO A 174 -9.02 21.36 7.94
C PRO A 174 -8.68 19.98 7.41
N ALA A 175 -7.44 19.50 7.57
CA ALA A 175 -7.01 18.20 7.05
C ALA A 175 -7.63 17.02 7.80
N ILE A 176 -7.97 17.16 9.10
CA ILE A 176 -8.37 16.05 9.97
C ILE A 176 -9.59 15.29 9.42
N LYS A 177 -10.52 15.99 8.75
CA LYS A 177 -11.75 15.43 8.21
C LYS A 177 -11.80 15.45 6.68
N SER A 178 -10.72 15.86 6.03
CA SER A 178 -10.67 15.95 4.57
C SER A 178 -10.54 14.60 3.89
N ALA A 179 -11.08 14.50 2.70
CA ALA A 179 -10.95 13.33 1.83
C ALA A 179 -9.49 13.06 1.46
N GLY A 180 -9.17 11.77 1.28
CA GLY A 180 -7.79 11.32 1.06
C GLY A 180 -6.99 11.19 2.34
N VAL A 181 -7.35 11.90 3.42
CA VAL A 181 -6.62 11.84 4.69
C VAL A 181 -7.01 10.60 5.48
N SER A 182 -6.05 9.71 5.69
CA SER A 182 -6.26 8.46 6.43
C SER A 182 -6.52 8.71 7.91
N LYS A 183 -7.46 7.97 8.48
CA LYS A 183 -7.62 7.90 9.94
C LYS A 183 -6.40 7.20 10.56
N PRO A 184 -6.02 7.55 11.79
CA PRO A 184 -4.98 6.83 12.53
C PRO A 184 -5.32 5.33 12.60
N GLN A 185 -4.33 4.48 12.32
CA GLN A 185 -4.50 3.04 12.50
C GLN A 185 -4.46 2.67 13.99
N SER A 186 -5.19 1.62 14.37
CA SER A 186 -5.07 1.03 15.70
C SER A 186 -3.62 0.59 16.00
N THR A 187 -3.28 0.54 17.28
CA THR A 187 -1.95 0.08 17.74
C THR A 187 -1.61 -1.27 17.14
N PHE A 188 -0.38 -1.42 16.65
CA PHE A 188 0.09 -2.68 16.05
C PHE A 188 0.35 -3.75 17.13
N LYS A 189 0.98 -3.35 18.24
CA LYS A 189 1.27 -4.26 19.37
C LYS A 189 -0.04 -4.80 19.94
N GLY A 190 -0.13 -6.13 20.06
CA GLY A 190 -1.31 -6.81 20.54
C GLY A 190 -2.46 -6.93 19.54
N SER A 191 -2.33 -6.46 18.29
CA SER A 191 -3.38 -6.55 17.28
C SER A 191 -3.35 -7.88 16.52
N ASP A 192 -4.47 -8.24 15.86
CA ASP A 192 -4.52 -9.41 14.96
C ASP A 192 -3.57 -9.28 13.77
N ARG A 193 -3.24 -8.05 13.36
CA ARG A 193 -2.20 -7.80 12.33
C ARG A 193 -0.84 -8.33 12.77
N GLN A 194 -0.50 -8.19 14.06
CA GLN A 194 0.73 -8.75 14.62
C GLN A 194 0.68 -10.29 14.62
N VAL A 195 -0.39 -10.88 15.13
CA VAL A 195 -0.56 -12.33 15.17
C VAL A 195 -0.54 -12.93 13.76
N ARG A 196 -1.23 -12.34 12.79
CA ARG A 196 -1.16 -12.73 11.37
C ARG A 196 0.26 -12.71 10.83
N GLY A 197 1.03 -11.68 11.17
CA GLY A 197 2.44 -11.57 10.80
C GLY A 197 3.31 -12.67 11.40
N GLN A 198 3.09 -13.01 12.67
CA GLN A 198 3.80 -14.07 13.39
C GLN A 198 3.48 -15.45 12.80
N VAL A 199 2.21 -15.76 12.53
CA VAL A 199 1.80 -17.03 11.89
C VAL A 199 2.48 -17.17 10.51
N LEU A 200 2.38 -16.15 9.66
CA LEU A 200 3.02 -16.17 8.34
C LEU A 200 4.54 -16.25 8.41
N ALA A 201 5.18 -15.68 9.45
CA ALA A 201 6.62 -15.80 9.66
C ALA A 201 7.03 -17.25 9.91
N GLN A 202 6.27 -17.99 10.71
CA GLN A 202 6.52 -19.43 10.93
C GLN A 202 6.35 -20.24 9.64
N LEU A 203 5.25 -19.98 8.91
CA LEU A 203 4.93 -20.75 7.70
C LEU A 203 5.87 -20.45 6.52
N ARG A 204 6.59 -19.33 6.52
CA ARG A 204 7.66 -19.08 5.53
C ARG A 204 8.87 -19.98 5.72
N VAL A 205 9.08 -20.47 6.92
CA VAL A 205 10.20 -21.38 7.23
C VAL A 205 9.85 -22.80 6.86
N ALA A 206 8.68 -23.29 7.33
CA ALA A 206 8.21 -24.65 7.03
C ALA A 206 6.71 -24.79 7.34
N PRO A 207 6.03 -25.81 6.80
CA PRO A 207 4.70 -26.19 7.23
C PRO A 207 4.65 -26.51 8.73
N VAL A 208 3.63 -26.05 9.44
CA VAL A 208 3.53 -26.15 10.90
C VAL A 208 2.14 -26.62 11.31
N SER A 209 2.06 -27.58 12.25
CA SER A 209 0.78 -28.00 12.83
C SER A 209 0.17 -26.93 13.73
N MET A 210 -1.17 -26.95 13.90
CA MET A 210 -1.86 -26.04 14.80
C MET A 210 -1.38 -26.17 16.26
N THR A 211 -1.04 -27.40 16.69
CA THR A 211 -0.45 -27.65 18.02
C THR A 211 0.89 -26.94 18.16
N LYS A 212 1.75 -27.01 17.14
CA LYS A 212 3.05 -26.34 17.15
C LYS A 212 2.89 -24.82 17.10
N LEU A 213 1.95 -24.27 16.30
CA LEU A 213 1.65 -22.83 16.30
C LEU A 213 1.23 -22.34 17.68
N ARG A 214 0.38 -23.08 18.39
CA ARG A 214 -0.02 -22.75 19.77
C ARG A 214 1.17 -22.71 20.72
N SER A 215 2.11 -23.65 20.58
CA SER A 215 3.32 -23.69 21.40
C SER A 215 4.27 -22.50 21.08
N LEU A 216 4.40 -22.14 19.80
CA LEU A 216 5.28 -21.03 19.35
C LEU A 216 4.71 -19.65 19.66
N LEU A 217 3.39 -19.54 19.76
CA LEU A 217 2.65 -18.29 20.01
C LEU A 217 1.82 -18.42 21.29
N SER A 218 2.45 -18.92 22.35
CA SER A 218 1.79 -19.25 23.62
C SER A 218 1.18 -18.03 24.33
N GLU A 219 1.65 -16.82 24.01
CA GLU A 219 1.11 -15.55 24.51
C GLU A 219 -0.21 -15.15 23.81
N VAL A 220 -0.59 -15.83 22.71
CA VAL A 220 -1.83 -15.57 21.98
C VAL A 220 -2.91 -16.55 22.46
N GLU A 221 -4.03 -16.02 22.89
CA GLU A 221 -5.18 -16.82 23.33
C GLU A 221 -5.60 -17.81 22.25
N PRO A 222 -5.84 -19.11 22.57
CA PRO A 222 -6.06 -20.18 21.58
C PRO A 222 -7.23 -19.95 20.62
N VAL A 223 -8.34 -19.36 21.08
CA VAL A 223 -9.51 -19.04 20.24
C VAL A 223 -9.14 -17.95 19.24
N ARG A 224 -8.42 -16.94 19.71
CA ARG A 224 -7.94 -15.85 18.86
C ARG A 224 -6.94 -16.32 17.79
N LEU A 225 -5.99 -17.19 18.18
CA LEU A 225 -5.05 -17.78 17.21
C LEU A 225 -5.79 -18.58 16.14
N ARG A 226 -6.80 -19.36 16.52
CA ARG A 226 -7.64 -20.10 15.58
C ARG A 226 -8.35 -19.16 14.61
N SER A 227 -9.02 -18.11 15.11
CA SER A 227 -9.71 -17.11 14.28
C SER A 227 -8.76 -16.43 13.28
N VAL A 228 -7.54 -16.10 13.71
CA VAL A 228 -6.52 -15.52 12.83
C VAL A 228 -6.09 -16.49 11.74
N VAL A 229 -5.86 -17.77 12.08
CA VAL A 229 -5.50 -18.82 11.10
C VAL A 229 -6.63 -19.02 10.09
N ASP A 230 -7.89 -19.16 10.55
CA ASP A 230 -9.06 -19.31 9.69
C ASP A 230 -9.21 -18.09 8.74
N GLY A 231 -8.94 -16.88 9.25
CA GLY A 231 -8.92 -15.68 8.42
C GLY A 231 -7.79 -15.67 7.38
N LEU A 232 -6.63 -16.28 7.65
CA LEU A 232 -5.55 -16.44 6.69
C LEU A 232 -5.88 -17.48 5.61
N VAL A 233 -6.56 -18.56 5.98
CA VAL A 233 -7.10 -19.58 5.05
C VAL A 233 -8.17 -18.96 4.15
N HIS A 234 -9.13 -18.23 4.72
CA HIS A 234 -10.17 -17.53 3.96
C HIS A 234 -9.58 -16.53 2.95
N ASP A 235 -8.52 -15.82 3.33
CA ASP A 235 -7.80 -14.93 2.43
C ASP A 235 -7.03 -15.67 1.32
N GLY A 236 -6.91 -17.00 1.41
CA GLY A 236 -6.13 -17.84 0.51
C GLY A 236 -4.63 -17.51 0.55
N LEU A 237 -4.12 -17.16 1.73
CA LEU A 237 -2.69 -16.94 1.97
C LEU A 237 -2.00 -18.20 2.48
N ILE A 238 -2.76 -19.02 3.18
CA ILE A 238 -2.34 -20.33 3.70
C ILE A 238 -3.38 -21.37 3.37
N GLU A 239 -3.02 -22.63 3.43
CA GLU A 239 -3.91 -23.76 3.28
C GLU A 239 -3.60 -24.82 4.33
N GLN A 240 -4.59 -25.67 4.62
CA GLN A 240 -4.41 -26.83 5.47
C GLN A 240 -4.28 -28.08 4.60
N ARG A 241 -3.18 -28.83 4.78
CA ARG A 241 -3.00 -30.17 4.21
C ARG A 241 -2.84 -31.19 5.34
N GLY A 242 -3.84 -32.02 5.50
CA GLY A 242 -3.91 -32.93 6.64
C GLY A 242 -3.89 -32.17 7.97
N ARG A 243 -2.87 -32.43 8.81
CA ARG A 243 -2.70 -31.74 10.10
C ARG A 243 -1.78 -30.52 10.04
N MET A 244 -1.22 -30.22 8.87
CA MET A 244 -0.25 -29.14 8.69
C MET A 244 -0.90 -27.92 8.04
N MET A 245 -0.50 -26.74 8.51
CA MET A 245 -0.73 -25.45 7.85
C MET A 245 0.51 -25.10 7.04
N GLN A 246 0.33 -24.62 5.82
CA GLN A 246 1.41 -24.19 4.93
C GLN A 246 1.00 -22.95 4.14
N LEU A 247 1.96 -22.30 3.49
CA LEU A 247 1.64 -21.22 2.56
C LEU A 247 0.87 -21.79 1.37
N HIS A 248 -0.06 -21.01 0.83
CA HIS A 248 -0.89 -21.46 -0.29
C HIS A 248 -0.04 -21.70 -1.54
N GLY A 249 -0.16 -22.89 -2.13
CA GLY A 249 0.61 -23.28 -3.32
C GLY A 249 2.04 -23.78 -3.02
N GLU A 250 2.31 -24.22 -1.79
CA GLU A 250 3.57 -24.88 -1.38
C GLU A 250 3.57 -26.35 -1.70
#